data_416398bf87b1a9701fa02c343db82fc1
#
_entry.id   416398bf87b1a9701fa02c343db82fc1
#
_cell.length_a   1.000
_cell.length_b   1.000
_cell.length_c   1.000
_cell.angle_alpha   90.00
_cell.angle_beta   90.00
_cell.angle_gamma   90.00
#
_symmetry.space_group_name_H-M   'P 1'
#
loop_
_entity.id
_entity.type
_entity.pdbx_description
1 polymer ?
#
loop_
_entity_poly.entity_id
_entity_poly.type
_entity_poly.pdbx_seq_one_letter_code
_entity_poly.pdbx_strand_id
1 'polypeptide(L)'
;MTFISSILYIIILVNTFAAIITVFREPREIAATWGWLIVLVMLPVFGFIMYFFFGRRIRKKRIFNLRAQETVGLQELVEQQQRDLAYTKGKIGPAKFRFKNPYQEDLASFFLEADDAIITENNDVEMFVDGQEKFNRLKEDIKNAKHHIHLLYYIFNQDEIGEEIMQLLIDKAQQGVEVLVIYDALGSRMTRNSFWNKLHEAGGQSVAFFGYTLGFINWRINYRNHRKLVVIDGKIGYIGGFNVGDEYLGKGPLGAWRDTHLRIVGDAVYSLQSRFFVDWNAAVKEEQRREFIPEYFPLTQAEGDNTIQIVSTGPDSDVQKIKFGLVKMILMAKKSVWIQTPYFIPDESVQEALSIAAMSGVDVRVMIPCKPDHPVVYRATEYYSSQLLKSGVKIYVYQKGFLHAKTMVVDGEMATVGTSNFDMRSFRLNFEVNAFIYNEQFAKKVEEDFANDLKNCTIANEKYFEKQDRWKRFKQKFSRLFAPIL
;
A
#
# COMPACT_ATOMS: atom_id res chain seq x y z
N MET A 1 31.49 -28.97 32.52
CA MET A 1 30.70 -27.81 32.07
C MET A 1 30.80 -26.76 33.14
N THR A 2 31.17 -25.54 32.83
CA THR A 2 31.26 -24.47 33.83
C THR A 2 29.85 -24.07 34.27
N PHE A 3 29.68 -23.62 35.51
CA PHE A 3 28.39 -23.12 36.06
C PHE A 3 27.69 -22.12 35.13
N ILE A 4 28.46 -21.25 34.48
CA ILE A 4 27.96 -20.26 33.50
C ILE A 4 27.35 -20.94 32.27
N SER A 5 27.94 -22.00 31.73
CA SER A 5 27.40 -22.73 30.57
C SER A 5 26.07 -23.43 30.89
N SER A 6 25.92 -23.94 32.13
CA SER A 6 24.66 -24.56 32.56
C SER A 6 23.53 -23.56 32.71
N ILE A 7 23.80 -22.37 33.26
CA ILE A 7 22.83 -21.28 33.36
C ILE A 7 22.41 -20.81 31.95
N LEU A 8 23.35 -20.60 31.05
CA LEU A 8 23.07 -20.19 29.67
C LEU A 8 22.19 -21.22 28.96
N TYR A 9 22.49 -22.51 29.14
CA TYR A 9 21.68 -23.58 28.56
C TYR A 9 20.24 -23.61 29.09
N ILE A 10 20.03 -23.41 30.39
CA ILE A 10 18.71 -23.33 31.01
C ILE A 10 17.93 -22.12 30.46
N ILE A 11 18.58 -20.95 30.36
CA ILE A 11 17.93 -19.75 29.78
C ILE A 11 17.49 -20.00 28.34
N ILE A 12 18.32 -20.64 27.52
CA ILE A 12 18.00 -20.99 26.12
C ILE A 12 16.79 -21.92 26.07
N LEU A 13 16.77 -22.99 26.91
CA LEU A 13 15.66 -23.93 26.97
C LEU A 13 14.34 -23.25 27.36
N VAL A 14 14.35 -22.43 28.41
CA VAL A 14 13.18 -21.69 28.86
C VAL A 14 12.66 -20.74 27.78
N ASN A 15 13.54 -19.99 27.12
CA ASN A 15 13.16 -19.09 26.04
C ASN A 15 12.62 -19.84 24.81
N THR A 16 13.22 -20.97 24.45
CA THR A 16 12.74 -21.81 23.36
C THR A 16 11.35 -22.35 23.65
N PHE A 17 11.13 -22.84 24.86
CA PHE A 17 9.83 -23.35 25.29
C PHE A 17 8.77 -22.24 25.31
N ALA A 18 9.10 -21.05 25.82
CA ALA A 18 8.23 -19.88 25.78
C ALA A 18 7.88 -19.44 24.35
N ALA A 19 8.86 -19.50 23.42
CA ALA A 19 8.65 -19.20 22.02
C ALA A 19 7.74 -20.22 21.34
N ILE A 20 7.91 -21.51 21.61
CA ILE A 20 7.04 -22.59 21.11
C ILE A 20 5.59 -22.35 21.60
N ILE A 21 5.37 -22.09 22.88
CA ILE A 21 4.04 -21.75 23.40
C ILE A 21 3.44 -20.53 22.68
N THR A 22 4.26 -19.50 22.40
CA THR A 22 3.80 -18.29 21.72
C THR A 22 3.39 -18.59 20.28
N VAL A 23 4.16 -19.42 19.56
CA VAL A 23 3.82 -19.86 18.18
C VAL A 23 2.46 -20.57 18.16
N PHE A 24 2.17 -21.43 19.13
CA PHE A 24 0.87 -22.13 19.22
C PHE A 24 -0.29 -21.20 19.61
N ARG A 25 -0.04 -20.16 20.40
CA ARG A 25 -1.08 -19.22 20.84
C ARG A 25 -1.46 -18.19 19.77
N GLU A 26 -0.61 -17.97 18.78
CA GLU A 26 -0.88 -17.02 17.72
C GLU A 26 -1.52 -17.74 16.51
N PRO A 27 -2.70 -17.34 16.03
CA PRO A 27 -3.32 -17.92 14.85
C PRO A 27 -2.47 -17.61 13.62
N ARG A 28 -1.90 -18.64 12.99
CA ARG A 28 -1.03 -18.58 11.80
C ARG A 28 -1.42 -19.66 10.81
N GLU A 29 -0.96 -19.48 9.58
CA GLU A 29 -0.97 -20.58 8.63
C GLU A 29 -0.14 -21.76 9.15
N ILE A 30 -0.63 -22.98 8.93
CA ILE A 30 -0.02 -24.22 9.44
C ILE A 30 1.43 -24.33 8.99
N ALA A 31 1.73 -24.01 7.73
CA ALA A 31 3.09 -24.07 7.19
C ALA A 31 4.06 -23.10 7.90
N ALA A 32 3.61 -21.87 8.19
CA ALA A 32 4.40 -20.90 8.95
C ALA A 32 4.61 -21.33 10.40
N THR A 33 3.61 -21.96 11.03
CA THR A 33 3.72 -22.54 12.37
C THR A 33 4.81 -23.62 12.42
N TRP A 34 4.76 -24.59 11.50
CA TRP A 34 5.80 -25.62 11.40
C TRP A 34 7.19 -25.05 11.09
N GLY A 35 7.28 -24.07 10.19
CA GLY A 35 8.54 -23.40 9.89
C GLY A 35 9.20 -22.79 11.13
N TRP A 36 8.43 -22.05 11.95
CA TRP A 36 8.94 -21.48 13.19
C TRP A 36 9.28 -22.53 14.24
N LEU A 37 8.50 -23.59 14.38
CA LEU A 37 8.81 -24.69 15.31
C LEU A 37 10.12 -25.37 14.95
N ILE A 38 10.35 -25.68 13.68
CA ILE A 38 11.59 -26.28 13.20
C ILE A 38 12.78 -25.37 13.49
N VAL A 39 12.69 -24.08 13.15
CA VAL A 39 13.76 -23.10 13.39
C VAL A 39 14.08 -22.95 14.89
N LEU A 40 13.06 -22.87 15.73
CA LEU A 40 13.24 -22.75 17.19
C LEU A 40 13.84 -23.98 17.82
N VAL A 41 13.49 -25.19 17.34
CA VAL A 41 14.03 -26.46 17.87
C VAL A 41 15.43 -26.73 17.35
N MET A 42 15.69 -26.53 16.06
CA MET A 42 16.97 -26.81 15.43
C MET A 42 18.05 -25.77 15.76
N LEU A 43 17.68 -24.51 15.92
CA LEU A 43 18.57 -23.37 16.13
C LEU A 43 18.09 -22.51 17.32
N PRO A 44 18.08 -23.02 18.56
CA PRO A 44 17.33 -22.40 19.67
C PRO A 44 17.74 -20.94 19.94
N VAL A 45 19.03 -20.58 19.88
CA VAL A 45 19.49 -19.19 20.11
C VAL A 45 19.19 -18.32 18.89
N PHE A 46 19.64 -18.76 17.73
CA PHE A 46 19.47 -18.01 16.48
C PHE A 46 17.99 -17.94 16.08
N GLY A 47 17.28 -19.07 16.20
CA GLY A 47 15.85 -19.16 15.92
C GLY A 47 15.02 -18.26 16.83
N PHE A 48 15.37 -18.15 18.12
CA PHE A 48 14.70 -17.22 19.04
C PHE A 48 14.92 -15.76 18.62
N ILE A 49 16.14 -15.37 18.25
CA ILE A 49 16.43 -14.02 17.74
C ILE A 49 15.63 -13.75 16.46
N MET A 50 15.66 -14.67 15.51
CA MET A 50 14.90 -14.56 14.27
C MET A 50 13.38 -14.46 14.52
N TYR A 51 12.86 -15.32 15.40
CA TYR A 51 11.45 -15.28 15.79
C TYR A 51 11.06 -13.96 16.44
N PHE A 52 11.92 -13.43 17.29
CA PHE A 52 11.70 -12.18 17.98
C PHE A 52 11.56 -10.98 17.01
N PHE A 53 12.39 -10.91 15.96
CA PHE A 53 12.35 -9.83 14.97
C PHE A 53 11.33 -10.04 13.85
N PHE A 54 11.14 -11.27 13.39
CA PHE A 54 10.35 -11.57 12.20
C PHE A 54 9.08 -12.38 12.51
N GLY A 55 9.06 -13.07 13.63
CA GLY A 55 7.97 -13.95 14.01
C GLY A 55 6.83 -13.29 14.80
N ARG A 56 7.06 -12.22 15.53
CA ARG A 56 6.03 -11.61 16.40
C ARG A 56 5.06 -10.75 15.60
N ARG A 57 3.76 -10.92 15.84
CA ARG A 57 2.72 -10.03 15.34
C ARG A 57 2.61 -8.74 16.16
N ILE A 58 2.17 -7.66 15.53
CA ILE A 58 1.85 -6.42 16.24
C ILE A 58 0.68 -6.69 17.19
N ARG A 59 0.82 -6.30 18.45
CA ARG A 59 -0.30 -6.39 19.40
C ARG A 59 -1.41 -5.42 19.02
N LYS A 60 -2.59 -5.94 18.69
CA LYS A 60 -3.79 -5.21 18.25
C LYS A 60 -4.20 -4.05 19.16
N LYS A 61 -4.06 -4.18 20.48
CA LYS A 61 -4.61 -3.22 21.47
C LYS A 61 -4.13 -1.77 21.32
N ARG A 62 -2.90 -1.52 20.85
CA ARG A 62 -2.35 -0.15 20.82
C ARG A 62 -2.74 0.63 19.56
N ILE A 63 -2.96 -0.06 18.45
CA ILE A 63 -3.40 0.52 17.17
C ILE A 63 -4.93 0.53 17.12
N PHE A 64 -5.61 -0.44 17.73
CA PHE A 64 -7.07 -0.51 17.82
C PHE A 64 -7.72 0.69 18.51
N ASN A 65 -7.10 1.24 19.58
CA ASN A 65 -7.61 2.44 20.24
C ASN A 65 -7.59 3.68 19.33
N LEU A 66 -6.72 3.69 18.34
CA LEU A 66 -6.63 4.78 17.35
C LEU A 66 -7.69 4.62 16.26
N ARG A 67 -8.02 3.38 15.92
CA ARG A 67 -9.09 3.07 14.98
C ARG A 67 -10.47 3.40 15.54
N ALA A 68 -10.66 3.26 16.83
CA ALA A 68 -11.89 3.69 17.49
C ALA A 68 -12.11 5.22 17.39
N GLN A 69 -11.03 6.02 17.34
CA GLN A 69 -11.12 7.46 17.10
C GLN A 69 -11.48 7.80 15.64
N GLU A 70 -11.00 7.01 14.68
CA GLU A 70 -11.41 7.11 13.27
C GLU A 70 -12.90 6.76 13.10
N THR A 71 -13.37 5.76 13.83
CA THR A 71 -14.73 5.22 13.70
C THR A 71 -15.79 6.15 14.32
N VAL A 72 -15.47 6.85 15.39
CA VAL A 72 -16.45 7.67 16.13
C VAL A 72 -17.03 8.81 15.27
N GLY A 73 -16.25 9.43 14.38
CA GLY A 73 -16.75 10.50 13.49
C GLY A 73 -17.49 10.01 12.24
N LEU A 74 -17.31 8.74 11.85
CA LEU A 74 -17.82 8.20 10.59
C LEU A 74 -18.84 7.07 10.77
N GLN A 75 -19.02 6.57 12.00
CA GLN A 75 -19.84 5.39 12.25
C GLN A 75 -21.31 5.57 11.85
N GLU A 76 -21.91 6.71 12.14
CA GLU A 76 -23.29 7.00 11.74
C GLU A 76 -23.44 7.01 10.22
N LEU A 77 -22.46 7.57 9.51
CA LEU A 77 -22.46 7.59 8.05
C LEU A 77 -22.28 6.18 7.46
N VAL A 78 -21.40 5.36 8.03
CA VAL A 78 -21.21 3.96 7.64
C VAL A 78 -22.51 3.18 7.82
N GLU A 79 -23.14 3.27 8.99
CA GLU A 79 -24.43 2.60 9.26
C GLU A 79 -25.55 3.08 8.34
N GLN A 80 -25.58 4.38 8.03
CA GLN A 80 -26.53 4.93 7.06
C GLN A 80 -26.29 4.35 5.68
N GLN A 81 -25.05 4.32 5.19
CA GLN A 81 -24.71 3.77 3.88
C GLN A 81 -24.98 2.26 3.80
N GLN A 82 -24.75 1.51 4.89
CA GLN A 82 -25.12 0.09 4.98
C GLN A 82 -26.64 -0.11 4.84
N ARG A 83 -27.45 0.72 5.53
CA ARG A 83 -28.90 0.70 5.37
C ARG A 83 -29.31 1.04 3.95
N ASP A 84 -28.69 2.04 3.35
CA ASP A 84 -28.99 2.50 1.99
C ASP A 84 -28.71 1.41 0.95
N LEU A 85 -27.58 0.70 1.06
CA LEU A 85 -27.25 -0.43 0.19
C LEU A 85 -28.17 -1.64 0.42
N ALA A 86 -28.49 -1.96 1.67
CA ALA A 86 -29.45 -3.02 1.98
C ALA A 86 -30.83 -2.73 1.38
N TYR A 87 -31.27 -1.48 1.42
CA TYR A 87 -32.52 -1.02 0.82
C TYR A 87 -32.51 -1.17 -0.70
N THR A 88 -31.41 -0.79 -1.36
CA THR A 88 -31.24 -0.94 -2.82
C THR A 88 -31.25 -2.41 -3.24
N LYS A 89 -30.56 -3.30 -2.51
CA LYS A 89 -30.55 -4.76 -2.76
C LYS A 89 -31.95 -5.38 -2.65
N GLY A 90 -32.80 -4.86 -1.76
CA GLY A 90 -34.21 -5.27 -1.62
C GLY A 90 -35.15 -4.76 -2.73
N LYS A 91 -34.66 -3.98 -3.69
CA LYS A 91 -35.44 -3.31 -4.77
C LYS A 91 -36.59 -2.42 -4.26
N ILE A 92 -36.44 -1.80 -3.11
CA ILE A 92 -37.48 -1.03 -2.42
C ILE A 92 -37.27 0.49 -2.59
N GLY A 93 -36.75 0.98 -3.72
CA GLY A 93 -36.59 2.40 -3.98
C GLY A 93 -35.55 2.75 -5.03
N PRO A 94 -35.33 4.03 -5.34
CA PRO A 94 -34.30 4.46 -6.27
C PRO A 94 -32.90 4.19 -5.67
N ALA A 95 -31.98 3.75 -6.54
CA ALA A 95 -30.58 3.58 -6.16
C ALA A 95 -30.03 4.91 -5.59
N LYS A 96 -29.43 4.84 -4.40
CA LYS A 96 -28.86 6.04 -3.75
C LYS A 96 -27.43 6.34 -4.23
N PHE A 97 -26.74 5.35 -4.79
CA PHE A 97 -25.37 5.50 -5.31
C PHE A 97 -25.30 5.26 -6.82
N ARG A 98 -24.37 5.93 -7.47
CA ARG A 98 -24.18 5.90 -8.94
C ARG A 98 -23.37 4.68 -9.41
N PHE A 99 -23.79 3.47 -9.02
CA PHE A 99 -23.18 2.25 -9.55
C PHE A 99 -23.80 1.88 -10.91
N LYS A 100 -22.95 1.54 -11.86
CA LYS A 100 -23.38 1.14 -13.21
C LYS A 100 -23.95 -0.27 -13.26
N ASN A 101 -23.46 -1.14 -12.39
CA ASN A 101 -23.84 -2.54 -12.37
C ASN A 101 -23.77 -3.13 -10.94
N PRO A 102 -24.44 -4.29 -10.72
CA PRO A 102 -24.47 -4.94 -9.40
C PRO A 102 -23.10 -5.36 -8.85
N TYR A 103 -22.09 -5.57 -9.72
CA TYR A 103 -20.75 -5.97 -9.26
C TYR A 103 -20.02 -4.82 -8.57
N GLN A 104 -20.19 -3.60 -9.06
CA GLN A 104 -19.67 -2.41 -8.40
C GLN A 104 -20.29 -2.23 -7.01
N GLU A 105 -21.61 -2.37 -6.92
CA GLU A 105 -22.36 -2.28 -5.67
C GLU A 105 -21.93 -3.38 -4.67
N ASP A 106 -21.74 -4.61 -5.15
CA ASP A 106 -21.27 -5.73 -4.31
C ASP A 106 -19.86 -5.53 -3.78
N LEU A 107 -18.96 -4.94 -4.59
CA LEU A 107 -17.61 -4.61 -4.14
C LEU A 107 -17.64 -3.47 -3.13
N ALA A 108 -18.43 -2.43 -3.39
CA ALA A 108 -18.58 -1.29 -2.48
C ALA A 108 -19.18 -1.71 -1.14
N SER A 109 -20.20 -2.56 -1.15
CA SER A 109 -20.79 -3.17 0.04
C SER A 109 -19.75 -3.95 0.87
N PHE A 110 -18.90 -4.73 0.17
CA PHE A 110 -17.84 -5.49 0.84
C PHE A 110 -16.85 -4.57 1.56
N PHE A 111 -16.41 -3.48 0.94
CA PHE A 111 -15.47 -2.57 1.58
C PHE A 111 -16.11 -1.77 2.71
N LEU A 112 -17.37 -1.42 2.58
CA LEU A 112 -18.11 -0.76 3.66
C LEU A 112 -18.22 -1.64 4.90
N GLU A 113 -18.44 -2.95 4.73
CA GLU A 113 -18.50 -3.92 5.81
C GLU A 113 -17.11 -4.28 6.37
N ALA A 114 -16.11 -4.46 5.49
CA ALA A 114 -14.80 -4.95 5.90
C ALA A 114 -13.83 -3.87 6.40
N ASP A 115 -14.01 -2.61 6.01
CA ASP A 115 -13.09 -1.49 6.29
C ASP A 115 -13.77 -0.22 6.79
N ASP A 116 -15.09 -0.20 6.95
CA ASP A 116 -15.86 1.03 7.16
C ASP A 116 -15.53 2.09 6.06
N ALA A 117 -15.12 1.61 4.87
CA ALA A 117 -14.74 2.49 3.76
C ALA A 117 -15.97 3.14 3.16
N ILE A 118 -16.21 4.41 3.49
CA ILE A 118 -17.38 5.16 3.00
C ILE A 118 -17.34 5.32 1.48
N ILE A 119 -18.51 5.28 0.87
CA ILE A 119 -18.71 5.55 -0.54
C ILE A 119 -18.86 7.07 -0.71
N THR A 120 -18.06 7.64 -1.59
CA THR A 120 -18.06 9.08 -1.89
C THR A 120 -18.30 9.30 -3.38
N GLU A 121 -19.11 10.27 -3.77
CA GLU A 121 -19.57 10.41 -5.17
C GLU A 121 -19.11 11.69 -5.87
N ASN A 122 -18.90 12.77 -5.14
CA ASN A 122 -18.55 14.05 -5.74
C ASN A 122 -17.02 14.22 -5.77
N ASN A 123 -16.35 13.51 -6.70
CA ASN A 123 -14.90 13.55 -6.77
C ASN A 123 -14.40 13.84 -8.18
N ASP A 124 -13.60 14.90 -8.31
CA ASP A 124 -12.75 15.13 -9.48
C ASP A 124 -11.43 14.39 -9.32
N VAL A 125 -11.01 13.66 -10.35
CA VAL A 125 -9.80 12.85 -10.30
C VAL A 125 -8.87 13.19 -11.46
N GLU A 126 -7.69 13.67 -11.13
CA GLU A 126 -6.58 13.85 -12.04
C GLU A 126 -5.57 12.72 -11.84
N MET A 127 -5.17 12.01 -12.92
CA MET A 127 -4.25 10.89 -12.85
C MET A 127 -2.93 11.25 -13.51
N PHE A 128 -1.83 11.04 -12.79
CA PHE A 128 -0.46 11.25 -13.26
C PHE A 128 0.25 9.92 -13.44
N VAL A 129 0.94 9.79 -14.56
CA VAL A 129 1.82 8.66 -14.86
C VAL A 129 3.29 9.08 -14.98
N ASP A 130 3.54 10.38 -14.96
CA ASP A 130 4.84 11.04 -15.04
C ASP A 130 5.14 11.80 -13.74
N GLY A 131 6.38 11.66 -13.24
CA GLY A 131 6.78 12.28 -11.98
C GLY A 131 6.89 13.80 -12.08
N GLN A 132 7.33 14.34 -13.21
CA GLN A 132 7.49 15.78 -13.40
C GLN A 132 6.12 16.49 -13.32
N GLU A 133 5.12 15.95 -14.02
CA GLU A 133 3.76 16.48 -13.99
C GLU A 133 3.18 16.43 -12.58
N LYS A 134 3.28 15.26 -11.91
CA LYS A 134 2.79 15.08 -10.53
C LYS A 134 3.43 16.03 -9.56
N PHE A 135 4.77 16.19 -9.58
CA PHE A 135 5.44 17.05 -8.61
C PHE A 135 5.23 18.54 -8.93
N ASN A 136 5.10 18.93 -10.18
CA ASN A 136 4.75 20.31 -10.54
C ASN A 136 3.37 20.67 -9.97
N ARG A 137 2.39 19.77 -10.15
CA ARG A 137 1.04 19.98 -9.61
C ARG A 137 1.01 20.00 -8.08
N LEU A 138 1.73 19.10 -7.43
CA LEU A 138 1.85 19.07 -5.97
C LEU A 138 2.49 20.36 -5.42
N LYS A 139 3.57 20.85 -6.06
CA LYS A 139 4.22 22.10 -5.67
C LYS A 139 3.29 23.31 -5.80
N GLU A 140 2.46 23.32 -6.84
CA GLU A 140 1.44 24.37 -7.03
C GLU A 140 0.38 24.32 -5.91
N ASP A 141 -0.15 23.15 -5.60
CA ASP A 141 -1.15 23.01 -4.55
C ASP A 141 -0.58 23.33 -3.16
N ILE A 142 0.69 22.97 -2.87
CA ILE A 142 1.39 23.37 -1.64
C ILE A 142 1.51 24.91 -1.55
N LYS A 143 1.90 25.58 -2.64
CA LYS A 143 2.00 27.06 -2.67
C LYS A 143 0.68 27.75 -2.37
N ASN A 144 -0.44 27.14 -2.76
CA ASN A 144 -1.79 27.69 -2.60
C ASN A 144 -2.45 27.33 -1.27
N ALA A 145 -1.84 26.44 -0.47
CA ALA A 145 -2.35 26.02 0.84
C ALA A 145 -2.54 27.20 1.80
N LYS A 146 -3.65 27.18 2.57
CA LYS A 146 -4.03 28.26 3.47
C LYS A 146 -4.18 27.83 4.92
N HIS A 147 -4.55 26.57 5.17
CA HIS A 147 -4.86 26.09 6.52
C HIS A 147 -3.87 24.99 6.96
N HIS A 148 -3.74 23.90 6.21
CA HIS A 148 -2.87 22.81 6.57
C HIS A 148 -2.33 22.01 5.38
N ILE A 149 -1.16 21.40 5.57
CA ILE A 149 -0.52 20.48 4.63
C ILE A 149 -0.07 19.25 5.41
N HIS A 150 -0.67 18.12 5.13
CA HIS A 150 -0.38 16.83 5.76
C HIS A 150 0.21 15.87 4.74
N LEU A 151 1.45 15.41 4.96
CA LEU A 151 2.16 14.50 4.07
C LEU A 151 2.49 13.20 4.77
N LEU A 152 2.28 12.08 4.11
CA LEU A 152 2.77 10.78 4.52
C LEU A 152 3.46 10.11 3.33
N TYR A 153 4.74 9.77 3.48
CA TYR A 153 5.52 9.07 2.48
C TYR A 153 6.33 7.92 3.07
N TYR A 154 6.42 6.81 2.34
CA TYR A 154 7.34 5.74 2.69
C TYR A 154 8.79 6.17 2.53
N ILE A 155 9.12 6.77 1.36
CA ILE A 155 10.43 7.38 1.10
C ILE A 155 10.23 8.88 0.90
N PHE A 156 10.99 9.66 1.65
CA PHE A 156 11.18 11.09 1.44
C PHE A 156 12.70 11.34 1.42
N ASN A 157 13.29 11.40 0.23
CA ASN A 157 14.72 11.55 0.07
C ASN A 157 15.14 13.02 0.25
N GLN A 158 16.38 13.19 0.72
CA GLN A 158 17.06 14.48 0.73
C GLN A 158 17.86 14.63 -0.58
N ASP A 159 17.16 14.75 -1.70
CA ASP A 159 17.68 14.98 -3.04
C ASP A 159 17.07 16.28 -3.62
N GLU A 160 17.22 16.55 -4.92
CA GLU A 160 16.80 17.83 -5.51
C GLU A 160 15.29 18.06 -5.33
N ILE A 161 14.42 17.07 -5.69
CA ILE A 161 12.97 17.22 -5.52
C ILE A 161 12.58 17.26 -4.04
N GLY A 162 13.27 16.51 -3.19
CA GLY A 162 13.03 16.52 -1.76
C GLY A 162 13.35 17.86 -1.11
N GLU A 163 14.46 18.50 -1.46
CA GLU A 163 14.83 19.84 -0.99
C GLU A 163 13.85 20.91 -1.54
N GLU A 164 13.41 20.82 -2.81
CA GLU A 164 12.41 21.74 -3.35
C GLU A 164 11.08 21.66 -2.59
N ILE A 165 10.56 20.45 -2.33
CA ILE A 165 9.33 20.27 -1.56
C ILE A 165 9.53 20.75 -0.12
N MET A 166 10.65 20.41 0.52
CA MET A 166 10.95 20.82 1.88
C MET A 166 10.97 22.33 2.01
N GLN A 167 11.57 23.05 1.05
CA GLN A 167 11.60 24.52 1.07
C GLN A 167 10.18 25.10 1.03
N LEU A 168 9.30 24.57 0.17
CA LEU A 168 7.90 25.01 0.11
C LEU A 168 7.15 24.75 1.42
N LEU A 169 7.42 23.60 2.08
CA LEU A 169 6.82 23.29 3.38
C LEU A 169 7.30 24.26 4.48
N ILE A 170 8.59 24.60 4.48
CA ILE A 170 9.18 25.59 5.38
C ILE A 170 8.53 26.97 5.17
N ASP A 171 8.45 27.41 3.92
CA ASP A 171 7.84 28.71 3.57
C ASP A 171 6.37 28.78 4.04
N LYS A 172 5.63 27.67 3.93
CA LYS A 172 4.23 27.60 4.40
C LYS A 172 4.12 27.56 5.92
N ALA A 173 4.97 26.81 6.60
CA ALA A 173 5.02 26.79 8.06
C ALA A 173 5.32 28.18 8.63
N GLN A 174 6.24 28.92 8.04
CA GLN A 174 6.56 30.32 8.42
C GLN A 174 5.38 31.28 8.17
N GLN A 175 4.50 30.97 7.23
CA GLN A 175 3.26 31.74 6.99
C GLN A 175 2.11 31.36 7.93
N GLY A 176 2.33 30.45 8.89
CA GLY A 176 1.34 29.99 9.85
C GLY A 176 0.44 28.85 9.36
N VAL A 177 0.73 28.25 8.21
CA VAL A 177 0.05 27.01 7.74
C VAL A 177 0.55 25.82 8.57
N GLU A 178 -0.37 24.99 9.10
CA GLU A 178 0.04 23.76 9.80
C GLU A 178 0.69 22.79 8.81
N VAL A 179 1.93 22.38 9.08
CA VAL A 179 2.65 21.39 8.26
C VAL A 179 3.00 20.19 9.10
N LEU A 180 2.42 19.03 8.76
CA LEU A 180 2.68 17.74 9.42
C LEU A 180 3.21 16.74 8.41
N VAL A 181 4.37 16.12 8.71
CA VAL A 181 5.01 15.14 7.82
C VAL A 181 5.24 13.82 8.56
N ILE A 182 4.71 12.72 8.01
CA ILE A 182 5.04 11.36 8.43
C ILE A 182 5.96 10.74 7.38
N TYR A 183 7.04 10.12 7.83
CA TYR A 183 7.91 9.34 6.96
C TYR A 183 8.24 7.98 7.59
N ASP A 184 8.42 6.94 6.78
CA ASP A 184 8.85 5.63 7.32
C ASP A 184 10.32 5.68 7.70
N ALA A 185 10.66 5.23 8.91
CA ALA A 185 12.01 5.29 9.44
C ALA A 185 13.05 4.48 8.63
N LEU A 186 12.64 3.37 8.00
CA LEU A 186 13.52 2.56 7.16
C LEU A 186 13.54 3.06 5.71
N GLY A 187 12.37 3.41 5.16
CA GLY A 187 12.25 3.93 3.81
C GLY A 187 13.06 5.22 3.62
N SER A 188 12.99 6.14 4.60
CA SER A 188 13.69 7.43 4.57
C SER A 188 15.01 7.43 5.35
N ARG A 189 15.64 6.26 5.56
CA ARG A 189 16.88 6.14 6.38
C ARG A 189 18.08 6.94 5.86
N MET A 190 18.08 7.30 4.58
CA MET A 190 19.14 8.10 3.96
C MET A 190 18.96 9.60 4.20
N THR A 191 17.79 10.03 4.68
CA THR A 191 17.47 11.42 4.97
C THR A 191 17.96 11.77 6.37
N ARG A 192 18.79 12.81 6.48
CA ARG A 192 19.44 13.23 7.73
C ARG A 192 18.45 13.94 8.65
N ASN A 193 18.65 13.85 9.96
CA ASN A 193 17.83 14.59 10.94
C ASN A 193 17.90 16.11 10.73
N SER A 194 19.06 16.64 10.30
CA SER A 194 19.20 18.06 9.99
C SER A 194 18.25 18.57 8.90
N PHE A 195 17.84 17.70 7.98
CA PHE A 195 16.83 18.01 6.97
C PHE A 195 15.46 18.29 7.60
N TRP A 196 15.05 17.47 8.55
CA TRP A 196 13.79 17.62 9.28
C TRP A 196 13.81 18.78 10.28
N ASN A 197 14.99 19.06 10.88
CA ASN A 197 15.14 20.17 11.82
C ASN A 197 14.83 21.52 11.19
N LYS A 198 15.15 21.73 9.90
CA LYS A 198 14.78 22.95 9.17
C LYS A 198 13.26 23.21 9.20
N LEU A 199 12.46 22.15 9.03
CA LEU A 199 11.00 22.25 9.11
C LEU A 199 10.53 22.57 10.53
N HIS A 200 11.14 21.93 11.55
CA HIS A 200 10.80 22.19 12.95
C HIS A 200 11.11 23.62 13.37
N GLU A 201 12.25 24.16 12.93
CA GLU A 201 12.66 25.56 13.19
C GLU A 201 11.68 26.57 12.55
N ALA A 202 11.00 26.17 11.46
CA ALA A 202 9.98 26.95 10.79
C ALA A 202 8.57 26.83 11.43
N GLY A 203 8.40 25.96 12.45
CA GLY A 203 7.13 25.74 13.13
C GLY A 203 6.35 24.51 12.62
N GLY A 204 6.82 23.82 11.59
CA GLY A 204 6.23 22.57 11.14
C GLY A 204 6.66 21.37 12.01
N GLN A 205 6.06 20.21 11.78
CA GLN A 205 6.36 19.00 12.55
C GLN A 205 6.61 17.81 11.62
N SER A 206 7.54 16.96 11.99
CA SER A 206 7.75 15.68 11.31
C SER A 206 7.95 14.55 12.30
N VAL A 207 7.51 13.33 11.92
CA VAL A 207 7.64 12.14 12.75
C VAL A 207 8.00 10.92 11.92
N ALA A 208 8.96 10.14 12.44
CA ALA A 208 9.30 8.85 11.86
C ALA A 208 8.29 7.78 12.31
N PHE A 209 7.59 7.18 11.36
CA PHE A 209 6.72 6.03 11.65
C PHE A 209 7.60 4.80 11.96
N PHE A 210 7.35 4.17 13.11
CA PHE A 210 8.20 3.10 13.65
C PHE A 210 9.68 3.50 13.80
N GLY A 211 9.93 4.71 14.32
CA GLY A 211 11.26 5.17 14.69
C GLY A 211 11.95 4.24 15.70
N TYR A 212 13.26 4.43 15.86
CA TYR A 212 14.07 3.61 16.75
C TYR A 212 13.73 3.91 18.22
N THR A 213 13.32 2.88 18.97
CA THR A 213 12.91 3.02 20.39
C THR A 213 14.08 2.95 21.38
N LEU A 214 15.21 2.37 20.98
CA LEU A 214 16.42 2.18 21.81
C LEU A 214 17.70 2.35 20.98
N GLY A 215 17.86 3.47 20.29
CA GLY A 215 19.06 3.82 19.56
C GLY A 215 19.45 2.92 18.37
N PHE A 216 19.35 1.59 18.50
CA PHE A 216 19.81 0.63 17.51
C PHE A 216 18.81 -0.53 17.24
N ILE A 217 17.77 -0.70 18.07
CA ILE A 217 16.88 -1.87 17.96
C ILE A 217 15.47 -1.42 17.64
N ASN A 218 15.03 -1.73 16.43
CA ASN A 218 13.64 -1.57 16.02
C ASN A 218 12.96 -2.96 15.98
N TRP A 219 12.18 -3.27 17.02
CA TRP A 219 11.42 -4.52 17.15
C TRP A 219 10.34 -4.73 16.07
N ARG A 220 10.07 -3.66 15.27
CA ARG A 220 9.06 -3.63 14.23
C ARG A 220 9.68 -3.51 12.84
N ILE A 221 10.94 -3.96 12.69
CA ILE A 221 11.70 -3.81 11.43
C ILE A 221 10.99 -4.41 10.22
N ASN A 222 10.15 -5.43 10.44
CA ASN A 222 9.43 -6.11 9.37
C ASN A 222 8.17 -5.37 8.89
N TYR A 223 7.64 -4.44 9.69
CA TYR A 223 6.41 -3.70 9.40
C TYR A 223 6.74 -2.30 8.91
N ARG A 224 6.15 -1.90 7.77
CA ARG A 224 6.43 -0.60 7.14
C ARG A 224 5.17 0.17 6.87
N ASN A 225 5.22 1.49 7.02
CA ASN A 225 4.17 2.35 6.50
C ASN A 225 4.49 2.67 5.04
N HIS A 226 3.88 1.91 4.14
CA HIS A 226 4.13 2.02 2.71
C HIS A 226 3.13 2.96 2.01
N ARG A 227 2.27 3.65 2.77
CA ARG A 227 1.33 4.65 2.25
C ARG A 227 2.06 5.86 1.69
N LYS A 228 1.47 6.48 0.67
CA LYS A 228 1.88 7.75 0.09
C LYS A 228 0.62 8.55 -0.12
N LEU A 229 0.42 9.52 0.73
CA LEU A 229 -0.74 10.41 0.66
C LEU A 229 -0.35 11.83 1.06
N VAL A 230 -1.05 12.80 0.47
CA VAL A 230 -0.99 14.21 0.88
C VAL A 230 -2.41 14.72 1.01
N VAL A 231 -2.67 15.53 2.02
CA VAL A 231 -3.91 16.29 2.14
C VAL A 231 -3.58 17.76 2.31
N ILE A 232 -4.23 18.61 1.53
CA ILE A 232 -4.05 20.06 1.57
C ILE A 232 -5.41 20.70 1.83
N ASP A 233 -5.48 21.47 2.91
CA ASP A 233 -6.66 22.23 3.35
C ASP A 233 -7.93 21.37 3.52
N GLY A 234 -7.81 20.03 3.65
CA GLY A 234 -8.92 19.10 3.71
C GLY A 234 -9.74 19.01 2.40
N LYS A 235 -9.27 19.63 1.31
CA LYS A 235 -9.98 19.75 0.02
C LYS A 235 -9.31 19.02 -1.12
N ILE A 236 -7.98 18.89 -1.07
CA ILE A 236 -7.17 18.25 -2.11
C ILE A 236 -6.46 17.07 -1.46
N GLY A 237 -6.59 15.90 -2.08
CA GLY A 237 -5.93 14.68 -1.66
C GLY A 237 -5.05 14.11 -2.75
N TYR A 238 -3.89 13.56 -2.39
CA TYR A 238 -3.03 12.78 -3.28
C TYR A 238 -2.88 11.37 -2.76
N ILE A 239 -2.94 10.38 -3.64
CA ILE A 239 -2.76 8.95 -3.32
C ILE A 239 -2.17 8.22 -4.51
N GLY A 240 -1.19 7.34 -4.30
CA GLY A 240 -0.63 6.52 -5.38
C GLY A 240 0.76 5.98 -5.08
N GLY A 241 1.50 5.59 -6.12
CA GLY A 241 2.75 4.86 -5.98
C GLY A 241 3.99 5.75 -5.80
N PHE A 242 3.98 7.01 -6.28
CA PHE A 242 5.15 7.90 -6.22
C PHE A 242 5.57 8.21 -4.78
N ASN A 243 6.84 7.98 -4.45
CA ASN A 243 7.49 8.57 -3.28
C ASN A 243 8.05 9.97 -3.62
N VAL A 244 8.81 10.56 -2.71
CA VAL A 244 9.58 11.78 -2.95
C VAL A 244 11.03 11.39 -3.18
N GLY A 245 11.47 11.51 -4.44
CA GLY A 245 12.81 11.13 -4.87
C GLY A 245 13.07 11.44 -6.35
N ASP A 246 14.30 11.76 -6.67
CA ASP A 246 14.78 12.14 -8.01
C ASP A 246 14.66 11.00 -9.03
N GLU A 247 14.59 9.74 -8.58
CA GLU A 247 14.34 8.59 -9.43
C GLU A 247 13.02 8.69 -10.19
N TYR A 248 12.00 9.32 -9.60
CA TYR A 248 10.70 9.57 -10.25
C TYR A 248 10.75 10.69 -11.31
N LEU A 249 11.84 11.47 -11.32
CA LEU A 249 12.14 12.47 -12.35
C LEU A 249 13.10 11.93 -13.43
N GLY A 250 13.31 10.62 -13.45
CA GLY A 250 14.22 9.97 -14.40
C GLY A 250 15.70 10.10 -14.06
N LYS A 251 16.05 10.62 -12.89
CA LYS A 251 17.42 10.79 -12.40
C LYS A 251 17.82 9.56 -11.58
N GLY A 252 18.28 8.49 -12.20
CA GLY A 252 18.71 7.29 -11.48
C GLY A 252 19.18 6.17 -12.38
N PRO A 253 19.83 5.13 -11.82
CA PRO A 253 20.45 4.05 -12.58
C PRO A 253 19.45 3.14 -13.30
N LEU A 254 18.18 3.12 -12.88
CA LEU A 254 17.13 2.32 -13.51
C LEU A 254 16.44 3.05 -14.68
N GLY A 255 16.78 4.33 -14.92
CA GLY A 255 16.13 5.20 -15.89
C GLY A 255 14.84 5.81 -15.35
N ALA A 256 13.94 6.25 -16.22
CA ALA A 256 12.68 6.85 -15.81
C ALA A 256 11.79 5.83 -15.07
N TRP A 257 11.23 6.24 -13.93
CA TRP A 257 10.27 5.45 -13.20
C TRP A 257 8.87 5.76 -13.67
N ARG A 258 8.19 4.73 -14.21
CA ARG A 258 6.78 4.78 -14.57
C ARG A 258 5.93 4.37 -13.38
N ASP A 259 5.24 5.32 -12.77
CA ASP A 259 4.33 5.04 -11.64
C ASP A 259 2.95 5.67 -11.90
N THR A 260 2.00 5.52 -10.98
CA THR A 260 0.67 6.12 -11.09
C THR A 260 0.28 6.77 -9.77
N HIS A 261 -0.24 8.00 -9.85
CA HIS A 261 -0.70 8.78 -8.69
C HIS A 261 -1.97 9.55 -9.05
N LEU A 262 -2.84 9.69 -8.07
CA LEU A 262 -4.08 10.44 -8.21
C LEU A 262 -3.99 11.74 -7.40
N ARG A 263 -4.54 12.79 -7.95
CA ARG A 263 -4.98 13.99 -7.24
C ARG A 263 -6.50 13.98 -7.23
N ILE A 264 -7.09 14.09 -6.06
CA ILE A 264 -8.53 14.02 -5.84
C ILE A 264 -8.98 15.33 -5.21
N VAL A 265 -10.05 15.92 -5.76
CA VAL A 265 -10.77 17.03 -5.14
C VAL A 265 -12.19 16.55 -4.92
N GLY A 266 -12.65 16.50 -3.68
CA GLY A 266 -13.98 15.99 -3.37
C GLY A 266 -14.08 15.22 -2.05
N ASP A 267 -15.17 14.52 -1.87
CA ASP A 267 -15.54 13.87 -0.60
C ASP A 267 -14.59 12.74 -0.18
N ALA A 268 -13.89 12.10 -1.12
CA ALA A 268 -12.91 11.06 -0.81
C ALA A 268 -11.69 11.59 -0.01
N VAL A 269 -11.46 12.90 -0.03
CA VAL A 269 -10.38 13.55 0.74
C VAL A 269 -10.60 13.38 2.25
N TYR A 270 -11.86 13.30 2.71
CA TYR A 270 -12.18 13.03 4.12
C TYR A 270 -11.59 11.71 4.61
N SER A 271 -11.67 10.67 3.79
CA SER A 271 -11.09 9.36 4.12
C SER A 271 -9.55 9.40 4.15
N LEU A 272 -8.93 10.18 3.25
CA LEU A 272 -7.46 10.39 3.27
C LEU A 272 -7.02 11.18 4.50
N GLN A 273 -7.77 12.24 4.87
CA GLN A 273 -7.49 13.05 6.06
C GLN A 273 -7.64 12.23 7.34
N SER A 274 -8.72 11.45 7.45
CA SER A 274 -8.93 10.53 8.58
C SER A 274 -7.79 9.52 8.68
N ARG A 275 -7.37 8.94 7.55
CA ARG A 275 -6.25 7.99 7.52
C ARG A 275 -4.94 8.64 7.95
N PHE A 276 -4.66 9.86 7.51
CA PHE A 276 -3.48 10.59 7.95
C PHE A 276 -3.45 10.74 9.47
N PHE A 277 -4.55 11.18 10.09
CA PHE A 277 -4.62 11.38 11.54
C PHE A 277 -4.47 10.08 12.33
N VAL A 278 -5.03 8.99 11.85
CA VAL A 278 -4.81 7.68 12.50
C VAL A 278 -3.33 7.30 12.49
N ASP A 279 -2.63 7.51 11.38
CA ASP A 279 -1.20 7.23 11.28
C ASP A 279 -0.35 8.23 12.08
N TRP A 280 -0.72 9.53 12.06
CA TRP A 280 -0.06 10.56 12.87
C TRP A 280 -0.17 10.24 14.37
N ASN A 281 -1.40 10.01 14.86
CA ASN A 281 -1.67 9.72 16.26
C ASN A 281 -1.03 8.41 16.74
N ALA A 282 -0.73 7.47 15.82
CA ALA A 282 0.01 6.26 16.12
C ALA A 282 1.53 6.48 16.23
N ALA A 283 2.05 7.53 15.60
CA ALA A 283 3.48 7.81 15.51
C ALA A 283 3.97 8.80 16.59
N VAL A 284 3.11 9.70 17.05
CA VAL A 284 3.46 10.77 17.99
C VAL A 284 3.13 10.41 19.46
N LYS A 285 3.60 11.25 20.39
CA LYS A 285 3.19 11.20 21.79
C LYS A 285 1.78 11.77 21.97
N GLU A 286 1.18 11.49 23.13
CA GLU A 286 -0.21 11.88 23.41
C GLU A 286 -0.48 13.37 23.27
N GLU A 287 0.45 14.20 23.70
CA GLU A 287 0.34 15.66 23.66
C GLU A 287 0.40 16.26 22.25
N GLN A 288 0.88 15.48 21.28
CA GLN A 288 1.01 15.87 19.86
C GLN A 288 -0.08 15.29 18.97
N ARG A 289 -1.01 14.51 19.54
CA ARG A 289 -2.12 13.93 18.79
C ARG A 289 -3.04 15.02 18.25
N ARG A 290 -3.71 14.72 17.15
CA ARG A 290 -4.71 15.56 16.51
C ARG A 290 -6.09 14.98 16.71
N GLU A 291 -7.03 15.84 17.00
CA GLU A 291 -8.45 15.51 17.09
C GLU A 291 -9.13 15.66 15.72
N PHE A 292 -10.23 14.95 15.52
CA PHE A 292 -11.04 15.04 14.31
C PHE A 292 -12.02 16.23 14.47
N ILE A 293 -11.54 17.44 14.18
CA ILE A 293 -12.34 18.66 14.28
C ILE A 293 -12.80 19.14 12.88
N PRO A 294 -13.93 19.83 12.78
CA PRO A 294 -14.51 20.25 11.49
C PRO A 294 -13.59 21.04 10.58
N GLU A 295 -12.64 21.78 11.15
CA GLU A 295 -11.69 22.62 10.41
C GLU A 295 -10.79 21.81 9.47
N TYR A 296 -10.54 20.53 9.78
CA TYR A 296 -9.78 19.61 8.93
C TYR A 296 -10.65 18.90 7.88
N PHE A 297 -11.99 19.03 7.97
CA PHE A 297 -12.96 18.37 7.11
C PHE A 297 -13.96 19.38 6.51
N PRO A 298 -13.48 20.43 5.82
CA PRO A 298 -14.36 21.43 5.25
C PRO A 298 -15.24 20.81 4.16
N LEU A 299 -16.48 21.29 4.03
CA LEU A 299 -17.36 20.88 2.95
C LEU A 299 -16.70 21.15 1.59
N THR A 300 -16.68 20.14 0.74
CA THR A 300 -16.17 20.26 -0.63
C THR A 300 -17.28 20.73 -1.57
N GLN A 301 -16.93 21.55 -2.55
CA GLN A 301 -17.83 21.99 -3.63
C GLN A 301 -17.46 21.31 -4.96
N ALA A 302 -16.88 20.10 -4.88
CA ALA A 302 -16.52 19.36 -6.07
C ALA A 302 -17.80 18.85 -6.77
N GLU A 303 -17.83 18.94 -8.10
CA GLU A 303 -18.93 18.48 -8.95
C GLU A 303 -18.52 17.26 -9.79
N GLY A 304 -17.42 16.59 -9.42
CA GLY A 304 -16.93 15.43 -10.11
C GLY A 304 -17.89 14.24 -10.06
N ASP A 305 -17.79 13.35 -11.04
CA ASP A 305 -18.69 12.21 -11.22
C ASP A 305 -18.10 10.88 -10.76
N ASN A 306 -16.90 10.89 -10.14
CA ASN A 306 -16.26 9.67 -9.71
C ASN A 306 -16.78 9.20 -8.37
N THR A 307 -17.31 7.96 -8.34
CA THR A 307 -17.61 7.24 -7.10
C THR A 307 -16.35 6.54 -6.62
N ILE A 308 -15.92 6.81 -5.38
CA ILE A 308 -14.63 6.36 -4.84
C ILE A 308 -14.80 5.81 -3.42
N GLN A 309 -14.08 4.73 -3.13
CA GLN A 309 -13.80 4.29 -1.77
C GLN A 309 -12.28 4.27 -1.53
N ILE A 310 -11.85 4.85 -0.42
CA ILE A 310 -10.46 4.78 0.06
C ILE A 310 -10.37 3.62 1.05
N VAL A 311 -9.65 2.58 0.67
CA VAL A 311 -9.52 1.35 1.46
C VAL A 311 -8.11 1.25 2.02
N SER A 312 -8.02 1.05 3.33
CA SER A 312 -6.73 0.91 4.04
C SER A 312 -6.56 -0.51 4.57
N THR A 313 -5.34 -1.03 4.51
CA THR A 313 -4.97 -2.29 5.14
C THR A 313 -3.68 -2.14 5.94
N GLY A 314 -3.46 -3.06 6.88
CA GLY A 314 -2.23 -3.09 7.66
C GLY A 314 -2.12 -4.37 8.49
N PRO A 315 -0.94 -4.65 9.06
CA PRO A 315 -0.69 -5.82 9.90
C PRO A 315 -1.47 -5.80 11.22
N ASP A 316 -2.16 -4.72 11.51
CA ASP A 316 -3.09 -4.51 12.63
C ASP A 316 -4.50 -5.05 12.35
N SER A 317 -4.81 -5.38 11.11
CA SER A 317 -6.09 -5.96 10.69
C SER A 317 -6.00 -7.48 10.51
N ASP A 318 -7.02 -8.20 10.98
CA ASP A 318 -7.15 -9.64 10.71
C ASP A 318 -7.60 -9.93 9.27
N VAL A 319 -8.24 -8.93 8.63
CA VAL A 319 -8.75 -9.03 7.27
C VAL A 319 -7.80 -8.29 6.32
N GLN A 320 -7.33 -8.98 5.30
CA GLN A 320 -6.48 -8.42 4.24
C GLN A 320 -7.37 -7.69 3.21
N LYS A 321 -7.91 -6.55 3.59
CA LYS A 321 -9.03 -5.89 2.92
C LYS A 321 -8.75 -5.53 1.47
N ILE A 322 -7.61 -4.86 1.19
CA ILE A 322 -7.20 -4.54 -0.19
C ILE A 322 -7.06 -5.83 -1.01
N LYS A 323 -6.36 -6.85 -0.49
CA LYS A 323 -6.20 -8.13 -1.20
C LYS A 323 -7.56 -8.78 -1.50
N PHE A 324 -8.45 -8.84 -0.52
CA PHE A 324 -9.78 -9.45 -0.72
C PHE A 324 -10.60 -8.68 -1.75
N GLY A 325 -10.50 -7.36 -1.76
CA GLY A 325 -11.09 -6.54 -2.82
C GLY A 325 -10.52 -6.83 -4.19
N LEU A 326 -9.18 -6.94 -4.32
CA LEU A 326 -8.52 -7.32 -5.57
C LEU A 326 -8.97 -8.70 -6.05
N VAL A 327 -9.01 -9.70 -5.16
CA VAL A 327 -9.52 -11.05 -5.49
C VAL A 327 -10.96 -10.99 -5.95
N LYS A 328 -11.81 -10.24 -5.25
CA LYS A 328 -13.23 -10.07 -5.61
C LYS A 328 -13.37 -9.42 -6.99
N MET A 329 -12.61 -8.36 -7.30
CA MET A 329 -12.59 -7.74 -8.63
C MET A 329 -12.16 -8.72 -9.73
N ILE A 330 -11.11 -9.52 -9.50
CA ILE A 330 -10.63 -10.52 -10.45
C ILE A 330 -11.70 -11.58 -10.74
N LEU A 331 -12.37 -12.11 -9.71
CA LEU A 331 -13.40 -13.15 -9.85
C LEU A 331 -14.71 -12.62 -10.45
N MET A 332 -14.98 -11.32 -10.34
CA MET A 332 -16.15 -10.69 -10.95
C MET A 332 -15.97 -10.35 -12.43
N ALA A 333 -14.72 -10.29 -12.90
CA ALA A 333 -14.37 -9.92 -14.27
C ALA A 333 -15.07 -10.81 -15.32
N LYS A 334 -15.51 -10.19 -16.41
CA LYS A 334 -16.18 -10.85 -17.54
C LYS A 334 -15.38 -10.75 -18.84
N LYS A 335 -14.56 -9.69 -19.00
CA LYS A 335 -13.84 -9.39 -20.25
C LYS A 335 -12.34 -9.32 -20.03
N SER A 336 -11.89 -8.51 -19.04
CA SER A 336 -10.48 -8.17 -18.87
C SER A 336 -10.09 -7.91 -17.42
N VAL A 337 -8.87 -8.30 -17.06
CA VAL A 337 -8.18 -7.91 -15.82
C VAL A 337 -6.76 -7.52 -16.18
N TRP A 338 -6.43 -6.22 -16.11
CA TRP A 338 -5.11 -5.72 -16.46
C TRP A 338 -4.42 -5.11 -15.24
N ILE A 339 -3.23 -5.60 -14.92
CA ILE A 339 -2.50 -5.31 -13.69
C ILE A 339 -1.12 -4.75 -14.02
N GLN A 340 -0.72 -3.65 -13.36
CA GLN A 340 0.65 -3.17 -13.32
C GLN A 340 1.17 -3.23 -11.88
N THR A 341 2.34 -3.83 -11.69
CA THR A 341 2.98 -3.91 -10.37
C THR A 341 4.49 -4.10 -10.49
N PRO A 342 5.31 -3.44 -9.64
CA PRO A 342 6.75 -3.66 -9.63
C PRO A 342 7.12 -5.04 -9.07
N TYR A 343 6.32 -5.52 -8.11
CA TYR A 343 6.56 -6.79 -7.43
C TYR A 343 5.32 -7.68 -7.57
N PHE A 344 5.49 -8.77 -8.30
CA PHE A 344 4.43 -9.75 -8.54
C PHE A 344 4.77 -11.05 -7.83
N ILE A 345 4.42 -11.09 -6.54
CA ILE A 345 4.66 -12.23 -5.63
C ILE A 345 3.32 -12.57 -4.94
N PRO A 346 2.28 -12.92 -5.71
CA PRO A 346 0.95 -13.16 -5.17
C PRO A 346 0.92 -14.40 -4.28
N ASP A 347 0.08 -14.38 -3.24
CA ASP A 347 -0.23 -15.57 -2.47
C ASP A 347 -1.18 -16.50 -3.26
N GLU A 348 -1.43 -17.67 -2.71
CA GLU A 348 -2.20 -18.73 -3.36
C GLU A 348 -3.59 -18.24 -3.82
N SER A 349 -4.31 -17.51 -2.96
CA SER A 349 -5.66 -17.02 -3.29
C SER A 349 -5.68 -16.06 -4.48
N VAL A 350 -4.68 -15.21 -4.63
CA VAL A 350 -4.56 -14.29 -5.79
C VAL A 350 -4.15 -15.07 -7.05
N GLN A 351 -3.21 -16.05 -6.93
CA GLN A 351 -2.82 -16.89 -8.05
C GLN A 351 -4.00 -17.72 -8.59
N GLU A 352 -4.77 -18.30 -7.69
CA GLU A 352 -5.98 -19.07 -8.05
C GLU A 352 -7.02 -18.20 -8.72
N ALA A 353 -7.31 -17.01 -8.17
CA ALA A 353 -8.27 -16.08 -8.77
C ALA A 353 -7.88 -15.67 -10.19
N LEU A 354 -6.59 -15.33 -10.43
CA LEU A 354 -6.08 -14.99 -11.76
C LEU A 354 -6.16 -16.19 -12.73
N SER A 355 -5.84 -17.39 -12.23
CA SER A 355 -5.93 -18.62 -13.02
C SER A 355 -7.37 -18.94 -13.40
N ILE A 356 -8.31 -18.85 -12.46
CA ILE A 356 -9.73 -19.07 -12.70
C ILE A 356 -10.26 -18.08 -13.74
N ALA A 357 -9.94 -16.79 -13.59
CA ALA A 357 -10.37 -15.76 -14.54
C ALA A 357 -9.84 -16.06 -15.96
N ALA A 358 -8.53 -16.32 -16.10
CA ALA A 358 -7.91 -16.60 -17.39
C ALA A 358 -8.47 -17.88 -18.04
N MET A 359 -8.62 -18.98 -17.28
CA MET A 359 -9.21 -20.23 -17.75
C MET A 359 -10.71 -20.09 -18.10
N SER A 360 -11.39 -19.11 -17.54
CA SER A 360 -12.78 -18.77 -17.85
C SER A 360 -12.92 -17.86 -19.08
N GLY A 361 -11.80 -17.56 -19.78
CA GLY A 361 -11.80 -16.75 -21.01
C GLY A 361 -11.63 -15.24 -20.80
N VAL A 362 -11.38 -14.77 -19.57
CA VAL A 362 -11.08 -13.38 -19.28
C VAL A 362 -9.66 -13.05 -19.77
N ASP A 363 -9.47 -11.91 -20.41
CA ASP A 363 -8.15 -11.41 -20.87
C ASP A 363 -7.35 -10.88 -19.68
N VAL A 364 -6.60 -11.77 -19.03
CA VAL A 364 -5.76 -11.42 -17.86
C VAL A 364 -4.37 -11.04 -18.31
N ARG A 365 -3.96 -9.78 -18.01
CA ARG A 365 -2.65 -9.24 -18.35
C ARG A 365 -1.95 -8.72 -17.10
N VAL A 366 -0.69 -9.08 -16.92
CA VAL A 366 0.17 -8.59 -15.84
C VAL A 366 1.41 -7.95 -16.45
N MET A 367 1.67 -6.71 -16.10
CA MET A 367 2.87 -5.96 -16.51
C MET A 367 3.82 -5.81 -15.33
N ILE A 368 5.07 -6.23 -15.55
CA ILE A 368 6.16 -6.22 -14.56
C ILE A 368 7.39 -5.46 -15.13
N PRO A 369 8.31 -4.96 -14.29
CA PRO A 369 9.52 -4.29 -14.77
C PRO A 369 10.52 -5.28 -15.39
N CYS A 370 11.42 -4.77 -16.25
CA CYS A 370 12.52 -5.55 -16.83
C CYS A 370 13.80 -5.57 -15.99
N LYS A 371 13.94 -4.60 -15.07
CA LYS A 371 15.14 -4.42 -14.26
C LYS A 371 14.82 -4.61 -12.77
N PRO A 372 15.75 -5.16 -11.97
CA PRO A 372 15.60 -5.25 -10.52
C PRO A 372 16.04 -3.96 -9.83
N ASP A 373 15.21 -3.41 -8.96
CA ASP A 373 15.63 -2.54 -7.85
C ASP A 373 16.09 -3.38 -6.66
N HIS A 374 15.40 -4.51 -6.43
CA HIS A 374 15.72 -5.54 -5.44
C HIS A 374 15.90 -6.91 -6.11
N PRO A 375 17.15 -7.42 -6.26
CA PRO A 375 17.41 -8.64 -7.04
C PRO A 375 16.64 -9.87 -6.57
N VAL A 376 16.47 -10.08 -5.26
CA VAL A 376 15.74 -11.24 -4.72
C VAL A 376 14.24 -11.15 -5.03
N VAL A 377 13.64 -9.97 -4.83
CA VAL A 377 12.23 -9.70 -5.14
C VAL A 377 11.95 -9.90 -6.63
N TYR A 378 12.84 -9.41 -7.49
CA TYR A 378 12.71 -9.56 -8.94
C TYR A 378 12.78 -11.03 -9.38
N ARG A 379 13.66 -11.85 -8.77
CA ARG A 379 13.72 -13.30 -9.07
C ARG A 379 12.46 -14.04 -8.62
N ALA A 380 11.87 -13.65 -7.49
CA ALA A 380 10.58 -14.18 -7.06
C ALA A 380 9.47 -13.75 -8.03
N THR A 381 9.44 -12.48 -8.47
CA THR A 381 8.49 -11.98 -9.49
C THR A 381 8.58 -12.79 -10.79
N GLU A 382 9.78 -13.05 -11.31
CA GLU A 382 9.96 -13.91 -12.50
C GLU A 382 9.42 -15.33 -12.27
N TYR A 383 9.63 -15.89 -11.06
CA TYR A 383 9.12 -17.22 -10.72
C TYR A 383 7.60 -17.28 -10.79
N TYR A 384 6.91 -16.39 -10.05
CA TYR A 384 5.44 -16.38 -10.00
C TYR A 384 4.81 -16.05 -11.36
N SER A 385 5.41 -15.14 -12.12
CA SER A 385 4.99 -14.83 -13.49
C SER A 385 5.03 -16.07 -14.39
N SER A 386 6.10 -16.87 -14.29
CA SER A 386 6.24 -18.10 -15.10
C SER A 386 5.20 -19.18 -14.75
N GLN A 387 4.74 -19.25 -13.50
CA GLN A 387 3.73 -20.23 -13.09
C GLN A 387 2.35 -19.92 -13.69
N LEU A 388 1.97 -18.65 -13.74
CA LEU A 388 0.65 -18.22 -14.22
C LEU A 388 0.47 -18.29 -15.74
N LEU A 389 1.57 -18.34 -16.51
CA LEU A 389 1.49 -18.57 -17.97
C LEU A 389 0.71 -19.84 -18.32
N LYS A 390 0.84 -20.89 -17.52
CA LYS A 390 0.15 -22.17 -17.75
C LYS A 390 -1.37 -22.08 -17.65
N SER A 391 -1.86 -21.10 -16.95
CA SER A 391 -3.29 -20.79 -16.81
C SER A 391 -3.83 -19.85 -17.89
N GLY A 392 -2.96 -19.39 -18.81
CA GLY A 392 -3.34 -18.44 -19.87
C GLY A 392 -3.18 -16.97 -19.51
N VAL A 393 -2.63 -16.64 -18.34
CA VAL A 393 -2.30 -15.26 -17.96
C VAL A 393 -1.18 -14.73 -18.84
N LYS A 394 -1.34 -13.55 -19.42
CA LYS A 394 -0.36 -12.91 -20.31
C LYS A 394 0.57 -12.01 -19.50
N ILE A 395 1.88 -12.27 -19.59
CA ILE A 395 2.90 -11.52 -18.86
C ILE A 395 3.64 -10.57 -19.81
N TYR A 396 3.70 -9.29 -19.46
CA TYR A 396 4.37 -8.24 -20.20
C TYR A 396 5.51 -7.67 -19.35
N VAL A 397 6.69 -7.54 -19.95
CA VAL A 397 7.90 -7.03 -19.31
C VAL A 397 8.20 -5.64 -19.87
N TYR A 398 7.98 -4.61 -19.06
CA TYR A 398 8.18 -3.21 -19.45
C TYR A 398 9.65 -2.86 -19.59
N GLN A 399 10.05 -2.27 -20.72
CA GLN A 399 11.44 -2.06 -21.10
C GLN A 399 11.95 -0.61 -20.95
N LYS A 400 11.05 0.38 -20.90
CA LYS A 400 11.40 1.80 -20.87
C LYS A 400 11.61 2.31 -19.44
N GLY A 401 12.67 1.85 -18.76
CA GLY A 401 12.97 2.24 -17.37
C GLY A 401 12.41 1.27 -16.34
N PHE A 402 11.94 1.77 -15.19
CA PHE A 402 11.42 0.95 -14.09
C PHE A 402 9.90 1.16 -13.92
N LEU A 403 9.13 0.10 -14.08
CA LEU A 403 7.70 0.13 -13.82
C LEU A 403 7.47 -0.01 -12.31
N HIS A 404 6.88 1.03 -11.70
CA HIS A 404 6.56 1.04 -10.28
C HIS A 404 5.07 1.27 -9.99
N ALA A 405 4.21 1.33 -11.01
CA ALA A 405 2.76 1.49 -10.85
C ALA A 405 2.12 0.33 -10.06
N LYS A 406 1.07 0.62 -9.33
CA LYS A 406 0.23 -0.34 -8.63
C LYS A 406 -1.22 -0.05 -9.00
N THR A 407 -1.60 -0.61 -10.14
CA THR A 407 -2.92 -0.40 -10.73
C THR A 407 -3.55 -1.73 -11.13
N MET A 408 -4.85 -1.81 -11.04
CA MET A 408 -5.65 -2.85 -11.67
C MET A 408 -6.90 -2.22 -12.26
N VAL A 409 -7.24 -2.59 -13.48
CA VAL A 409 -8.49 -2.24 -14.13
C VAL A 409 -9.22 -3.50 -14.56
N VAL A 410 -10.53 -3.49 -14.40
CA VAL A 410 -11.40 -4.63 -14.70
C VAL A 410 -12.52 -4.19 -15.62
N ASP A 411 -12.64 -4.89 -16.77
CA ASP A 411 -13.68 -4.76 -17.78
C ASP A 411 -13.84 -3.33 -18.37
N GLY A 412 -12.88 -2.40 -18.10
CA GLY A 412 -13.02 -0.98 -18.42
C GLY A 412 -14.12 -0.27 -17.61
N GLU A 413 -14.57 -0.86 -16.52
CA GLU A 413 -15.72 -0.37 -15.73
C GLU A 413 -15.35 0.07 -14.32
N MET A 414 -14.27 -0.49 -13.75
CA MET A 414 -13.75 -0.11 -12.44
C MET A 414 -12.23 -0.25 -12.39
N ALA A 415 -11.58 0.58 -11.57
CA ALA A 415 -10.13 0.54 -11.42
C ALA A 415 -9.72 0.76 -9.96
N THR A 416 -8.50 0.32 -9.62
CA THR A 416 -7.84 0.68 -8.37
C THR A 416 -6.45 1.21 -8.63
N VAL A 417 -6.11 2.28 -7.92
CA VAL A 417 -4.79 2.92 -7.91
C VAL A 417 -4.40 3.16 -6.46
N GLY A 418 -3.18 2.80 -6.09
CA GLY A 418 -2.76 2.99 -4.71
C GLY A 418 -1.30 2.64 -4.43
N THR A 419 -1.05 2.20 -3.20
CA THR A 419 0.28 1.91 -2.73
C THR A 419 0.60 0.41 -2.69
N SER A 420 -0.44 -0.45 -2.70
CA SER A 420 -0.30 -1.89 -2.52
C SER A 420 0.23 -2.57 -3.78
N ASN A 421 1.39 -3.21 -3.69
CA ASN A 421 1.86 -4.13 -4.72
C ASN A 421 1.05 -5.43 -4.71
N PHE A 422 1.20 -6.24 -5.78
CA PHE A 422 0.67 -7.60 -5.84
C PHE A 422 1.65 -8.59 -5.21
N ASP A 423 2.02 -8.37 -3.94
CA ASP A 423 2.93 -9.22 -3.20
C ASP A 423 2.44 -9.53 -1.77
N MET A 424 2.97 -10.63 -1.20
CA MET A 424 2.57 -11.10 0.14
C MET A 424 2.91 -10.08 1.23
N ARG A 425 3.97 -9.29 1.02
CA ARG A 425 4.39 -8.26 1.97
C ARG A 425 3.39 -7.11 2.04
N SER A 426 2.96 -6.60 0.90
CA SER A 426 1.92 -5.55 0.83
C SER A 426 0.60 -6.04 1.40
N PHE A 427 0.26 -7.31 1.21
CA PHE A 427 -0.99 -7.87 1.72
C PHE A 427 -1.00 -8.12 3.23
N ARG A 428 0.16 -8.34 3.88
CA ARG A 428 0.23 -8.84 5.27
C ARG A 428 1.07 -8.03 6.23
N LEU A 429 2.10 -7.34 5.74
CA LEU A 429 3.14 -6.73 6.57
C LEU A 429 3.21 -5.22 6.49
N ASN A 430 2.82 -4.65 5.35
CA ASN A 430 2.83 -3.22 5.15
C ASN A 430 1.48 -2.59 5.52
N PHE A 431 1.53 -1.33 5.95
CA PHE A 431 0.37 -0.46 5.94
C PHE A 431 0.23 0.12 4.53
N GLU A 432 -0.88 -0.15 3.87
CA GLU A 432 -1.17 0.26 2.49
C GLU A 432 -2.48 1.02 2.41
N VAL A 433 -2.68 1.75 1.31
CA VAL A 433 -3.93 2.44 0.99
C VAL A 433 -4.15 2.45 -0.52
N ASN A 434 -5.37 2.13 -0.94
CA ASN A 434 -5.78 2.16 -2.34
C ASN A 434 -7.09 2.94 -2.51
N ALA A 435 -7.21 3.67 -3.62
CA ALA A 435 -8.49 4.18 -4.11
C ALA A 435 -9.12 3.13 -5.04
N PHE A 436 -10.37 2.78 -4.78
CA PHE A 436 -11.21 1.97 -5.66
C PHE A 436 -12.23 2.90 -6.32
N ILE A 437 -12.23 2.94 -7.65
CA ILE A 437 -12.95 3.93 -8.44
C ILE A 437 -13.95 3.21 -9.33
N TYR A 438 -15.22 3.54 -9.16
CA TYR A 438 -16.37 2.94 -9.84
C TYR A 438 -16.88 3.86 -10.96
N ASN A 439 -15.98 4.22 -11.88
CA ASN A 439 -16.28 5.10 -13.00
C ASN A 439 -15.68 4.55 -14.30
N GLU A 440 -16.52 4.39 -15.33
CA GLU A 440 -16.11 3.81 -16.61
C GLU A 440 -15.14 4.72 -17.36
N GLN A 441 -15.33 6.02 -17.34
CA GLN A 441 -14.44 6.96 -18.06
C GLN A 441 -13.04 6.91 -17.44
N PHE A 442 -12.95 6.90 -16.10
CA PHE A 442 -11.69 6.75 -15.40
C PHE A 442 -11.06 5.37 -15.66
N ALA A 443 -11.84 4.28 -15.60
CA ALA A 443 -11.34 2.94 -15.86
C ALA A 443 -10.78 2.81 -17.29
N LYS A 444 -11.46 3.37 -18.29
CA LYS A 444 -10.96 3.43 -19.68
C LYS A 444 -9.65 4.20 -19.81
N LYS A 445 -9.49 5.30 -19.06
CA LYS A 445 -8.22 6.04 -19.03
C LYS A 445 -7.08 5.18 -18.49
N VAL A 446 -7.33 4.37 -17.45
CA VAL A 446 -6.34 3.42 -16.92
C VAL A 446 -6.02 2.32 -17.94
N GLU A 447 -7.01 1.82 -18.71
CA GLU A 447 -6.79 0.87 -19.81
C GLU A 447 -5.97 1.51 -20.96
N GLU A 448 -6.25 2.75 -21.32
CA GLU A 448 -5.49 3.49 -22.34
C GLU A 448 -4.02 3.67 -21.95
N ASP A 449 -3.76 4.03 -20.70
CA ASP A 449 -2.40 4.14 -20.17
C ASP A 449 -1.69 2.78 -20.15
N PHE A 450 -2.37 1.72 -19.75
CA PHE A 450 -1.84 0.36 -19.83
C PHE A 450 -1.51 -0.02 -21.31
N ALA A 451 -2.42 0.26 -22.24
CA ALA A 451 -2.23 -0.02 -23.66
C ALA A 451 -1.07 0.80 -24.27
N ASN A 452 -0.87 2.03 -23.80
CA ASN A 452 0.29 2.83 -24.19
C ASN A 452 1.60 2.24 -23.66
N ASP A 453 1.62 1.77 -22.42
CA ASP A 453 2.77 1.09 -21.82
C ASP A 453 3.10 -0.23 -22.53
N LEU A 454 2.10 -0.96 -23.04
CA LEU A 454 2.30 -2.20 -23.82
C LEU A 454 3.21 -1.99 -25.05
N LYS A 455 3.22 -0.80 -25.66
CA LYS A 455 4.08 -0.47 -26.79
C LYS A 455 5.57 -0.54 -26.43
N ASN A 456 5.87 -0.44 -25.12
CA ASN A 456 7.22 -0.51 -24.55
C ASN A 456 7.48 -1.85 -23.86
N CYS A 457 6.69 -2.89 -24.12
CA CYS A 457 6.80 -4.17 -23.44
C CYS A 457 7.29 -5.28 -24.36
N THR A 458 7.98 -6.24 -23.77
CA THR A 458 8.24 -7.56 -24.37
C THR A 458 7.27 -8.57 -23.75
N ILE A 459 6.65 -9.41 -24.58
CA ILE A 459 5.79 -10.50 -24.10
C ILE A 459 6.69 -11.61 -23.54
N ALA A 460 6.50 -11.95 -22.26
CA ALA A 460 7.15 -13.07 -21.63
C ALA A 460 6.27 -14.32 -21.81
N ASN A 461 6.59 -15.14 -22.79
CA ASN A 461 5.98 -16.44 -23.04
C ASN A 461 6.83 -17.58 -22.43
N GLU A 462 6.40 -18.83 -22.57
CA GLU A 462 7.17 -19.99 -22.07
C GLU A 462 8.61 -19.99 -22.57
N LYS A 463 8.83 -19.71 -23.88
CA LYS A 463 10.19 -19.64 -24.46
C LYS A 463 11.06 -18.55 -23.83
N TYR A 464 10.48 -17.46 -23.35
CA TYR A 464 11.22 -16.42 -22.62
C TYR A 464 11.84 -16.97 -21.33
N PHE A 465 11.09 -17.79 -20.58
CA PHE A 465 11.57 -18.39 -19.33
C PHE A 465 12.42 -19.65 -19.58
N GLU A 466 12.16 -20.43 -20.61
CA GLU A 466 12.94 -21.63 -20.98
C GLU A 466 14.36 -21.29 -21.44
N LYS A 467 14.56 -20.17 -22.13
CA LYS A 467 15.87 -19.68 -22.55
C LYS A 467 16.79 -19.27 -21.38
N GLN A 468 16.24 -19.14 -20.19
CA GLN A 468 17.02 -18.77 -19.02
C GLN A 468 17.91 -19.93 -18.56
N ASP A 469 19.16 -19.63 -18.18
CA ASP A 469 20.11 -20.62 -17.72
C ASP A 469 19.67 -21.31 -16.40
N ARG A 470 20.26 -22.48 -16.12
CA ARG A 470 19.92 -23.29 -14.93
C ARG A 470 20.16 -22.56 -13.63
N TRP A 471 21.21 -21.69 -13.58
CA TRP A 471 21.56 -20.93 -12.39
C TRP A 471 20.53 -19.83 -12.11
N LYS A 472 20.04 -19.15 -13.14
CA LYS A 472 18.95 -18.16 -13.03
C LYS A 472 17.68 -18.82 -12.51
N ARG A 473 17.30 -19.98 -13.06
CA ARG A 473 16.12 -20.75 -12.58
C ARG A 473 16.28 -21.24 -11.14
N PHE A 474 17.49 -21.62 -10.72
CA PHE A 474 17.77 -21.94 -9.32
C PHE A 474 17.56 -20.71 -8.41
N LYS A 475 18.11 -19.55 -8.79
CA LYS A 475 17.90 -18.29 -8.04
C LYS A 475 16.42 -17.93 -7.90
N GLN A 476 15.60 -18.11 -8.93
CA GLN A 476 14.15 -17.88 -8.89
C GLN A 476 13.47 -18.83 -7.87
N LYS A 477 13.77 -20.12 -7.95
CA LYS A 477 13.23 -21.11 -7.00
C LYS A 477 13.72 -20.87 -5.56
N PHE A 478 14.94 -20.40 -5.38
CA PHE A 478 15.47 -20.04 -4.07
C PHE A 478 14.80 -18.76 -3.54
N SER A 479 14.67 -17.72 -4.36
CA SER A 479 14.07 -16.44 -3.95
C SER A 479 12.61 -16.59 -3.51
N ARG A 480 11.84 -17.51 -4.11
CA ARG A 480 10.44 -17.76 -3.69
C ARG A 480 10.30 -18.21 -2.24
N LEU A 481 11.35 -18.82 -1.67
CA LEU A 481 11.31 -19.26 -0.27
C LEU A 481 11.20 -18.08 0.71
N PHE A 482 11.59 -16.90 0.26
CA PHE A 482 11.49 -15.65 1.01
C PHE A 482 10.19 -14.89 0.71
N ALA A 483 9.34 -15.37 -0.20
CA ALA A 483 8.09 -14.70 -0.59
C ALA A 483 7.24 -14.19 0.58
N PRO A 484 7.11 -14.89 1.72
CA PRO A 484 6.31 -14.40 2.85
C PRO A 484 6.85 -13.14 3.53
N ILE A 485 8.11 -12.76 3.23
CA ILE A 485 8.77 -11.57 3.82
C ILE A 485 9.30 -10.58 2.77
N LEU A 486 9.16 -10.91 1.48
CA LEU A 486 9.53 -10.05 0.34
C LEU A 486 8.46 -9.06 0.00
#